data_85491819b2785444d0517233067b4575
#
_entry.id   85491819b2785444d0517233067b4575
#
_cell.length_a   1.000
_cell.length_b   1.000
_cell.length_c   1.000
_cell.angle_alpha   90.00
_cell.angle_beta   90.00
_cell.angle_gamma   90.00
#
_symmetry.space_group_name_H-M   'P 1'
#
loop_
_entity.id
_entity.type
_entity.pdbx_description
1 polymer ?
#
loop_
_entity_poly.entity_id
_entity_poly.type
_entity_poly.pdbx_seq_one_letter_code
_entity_poly.pdbx_strand_id
1 'polypeptide(L)'
;MNSFFYMFSVIFPGQGSQMVGMGKEFYDKFDLVKNLFKEADETLNFALSKLILDGPKEKLDLTANLQPAIFLISYSIFNVIKKEFNIDLNKAEYFAGHSLGEYSALSCAGYLNFSNTLKILRTRGEAMQNSVPKGQGGMVAVLGSTIQTIEKILKDNEQKFKVQIAND
;
A
#
# COMPACT_ATOMS: atom_id res chain seq x y z
N MET A 1 -28.16 -20.46 -20.99
CA MET A 1 -27.20 -20.32 -19.87
C MET A 1 -27.20 -18.88 -19.41
N ASN A 2 -27.85 -18.58 -18.29
CA ASN A 2 -27.84 -17.23 -17.73
C ASN A 2 -26.45 -16.96 -17.19
N SER A 3 -25.68 -16.15 -17.90
CA SER A 3 -24.43 -15.59 -17.41
C SER A 3 -24.81 -14.58 -16.31
N PHE A 4 -24.68 -14.99 -15.05
CA PHE A 4 -24.67 -14.06 -13.94
C PHE A 4 -23.40 -13.22 -14.09
N PHE A 5 -23.55 -11.99 -14.57
CA PHE A 5 -22.48 -11.00 -14.49
C PHE A 5 -22.34 -10.61 -13.02
N TYR A 6 -21.39 -11.22 -12.33
CA TYR A 6 -20.98 -10.71 -11.02
C TYR A 6 -20.23 -9.41 -11.24
N MET A 7 -20.86 -8.29 -10.89
CA MET A 7 -20.15 -7.02 -10.75
C MET A 7 -19.27 -7.12 -9.52
N PHE A 8 -17.99 -6.84 -9.67
CA PHE A 8 -17.03 -6.83 -8.55
C PHE A 8 -16.06 -5.66 -8.70
N SER A 9 -15.47 -5.26 -7.59
CA SER A 9 -14.44 -4.25 -7.54
C SER A 9 -13.17 -4.83 -6.94
N VAL A 10 -12.01 -4.32 -7.36
CA VAL A 10 -10.72 -4.69 -6.79
C VAL A 10 -10.25 -3.55 -5.90
N ILE A 11 -10.03 -3.85 -4.61
CA ILE A 11 -9.67 -2.86 -3.60
C ILE A 11 -8.29 -3.17 -3.04
N PHE A 12 -7.44 -2.15 -2.94
CA PHE A 12 -6.07 -2.27 -2.48
C PHE A 12 -5.87 -1.58 -1.13
N PRO A 13 -5.15 -2.23 -0.19
CA PRO A 13 -4.92 -1.70 1.15
C PRO A 13 -3.94 -0.51 1.14
N GLY A 14 -4.02 0.28 2.20
CA GLY A 14 -3.07 1.33 2.54
C GLY A 14 -2.10 0.92 3.65
N GLN A 15 -1.43 1.93 4.20
CA GLN A 15 -0.53 1.79 5.35
C GLN A 15 -1.26 1.16 6.56
N GLY A 16 -0.56 0.28 7.28
CA GLY A 16 -1.09 -0.47 8.42
C GLY A 16 -1.34 -1.95 8.11
N SER A 17 -1.33 -2.33 6.83
CA SER A 17 -1.50 -3.74 6.40
C SER A 17 -0.18 -4.52 6.31
N GLN A 18 0.99 -3.85 6.48
CA GLN A 18 2.30 -4.50 6.38
C GLN A 18 2.62 -5.34 7.62
N MET A 19 3.30 -6.46 7.36
CA MET A 19 3.89 -7.32 8.38
C MET A 19 5.13 -8.03 7.82
N VAL A 20 6.11 -8.32 8.68
CA VAL A 20 7.26 -9.15 8.29
C VAL A 20 6.74 -10.53 7.91
N GLY A 21 7.23 -11.06 6.80
CA GLY A 21 6.79 -12.33 6.24
C GLY A 21 5.53 -12.25 5.37
N MET A 22 4.93 -11.05 5.17
CA MET A 22 3.77 -10.91 4.28
C MET A 22 4.10 -11.40 2.86
N GLY A 23 3.18 -12.14 2.28
CA GLY A 23 3.33 -12.69 0.93
C GLY A 23 4.31 -13.85 0.81
N LYS A 24 4.91 -14.36 1.93
CA LYS A 24 5.89 -15.46 1.89
C LYS A 24 5.34 -16.73 1.23
N GLU A 25 4.10 -17.11 1.52
CA GLU A 25 3.47 -18.27 0.89
C GLU A 25 3.36 -18.13 -0.62
N PHE A 26 3.06 -16.94 -1.11
CA PHE A 26 3.05 -16.64 -2.54
C PHE A 26 4.45 -16.65 -3.14
N TYR A 27 5.42 -16.08 -2.43
CA TYR A 27 6.82 -16.08 -2.84
C TYR A 27 7.37 -17.51 -2.95
N ASP A 28 7.12 -18.36 -1.98
CA ASP A 28 7.61 -19.73 -1.97
C ASP A 28 6.96 -20.58 -3.08
N LYS A 29 5.68 -20.33 -3.38
CA LYS A 29 4.89 -21.16 -4.29
C LYS A 29 4.96 -20.75 -5.76
N PHE A 30 5.07 -19.45 -6.07
CA PHE A 30 4.93 -18.94 -7.43
C PHE A 30 6.21 -18.26 -7.94
N ASP A 31 6.81 -18.79 -9.01
CA ASP A 31 8.01 -18.20 -9.62
C ASP A 31 7.73 -16.78 -10.17
N LEU A 32 6.50 -16.50 -10.59
CA LEU A 32 6.06 -15.16 -10.93
C LEU A 32 6.33 -14.16 -9.79
N VAL A 33 6.04 -14.53 -8.55
CA VAL A 33 6.24 -13.67 -7.39
C VAL A 33 7.72 -13.49 -7.09
N LYS A 34 8.53 -14.56 -7.16
CA LYS A 34 9.99 -14.47 -7.02
C LYS A 34 10.60 -13.50 -8.02
N ASN A 35 10.14 -13.54 -9.28
CA ASN A 35 10.62 -12.64 -10.32
C ASN A 35 10.23 -11.18 -10.05
N LEU A 36 9.00 -10.92 -9.58
CA LEU A 36 8.57 -9.57 -9.19
C LEU A 36 9.36 -9.01 -7.99
N PHE A 37 9.67 -9.86 -7.01
CA PHE A 37 10.50 -9.47 -5.87
C PHE A 37 11.93 -9.12 -6.30
N LYS A 38 12.52 -9.93 -7.19
CA LYS A 38 13.84 -9.66 -7.77
C LYS A 38 13.82 -8.34 -8.58
N GLU A 39 12.83 -8.14 -9.44
CA GLU A 39 12.67 -6.91 -10.23
C GLU A 39 12.51 -5.68 -9.31
N ALA A 40 11.80 -5.83 -8.18
CA ALA A 40 11.65 -4.76 -7.21
C ALA A 40 12.98 -4.38 -6.56
N ASP A 41 13.79 -5.35 -6.15
CA ASP A 41 15.11 -5.11 -5.57
C ASP A 41 16.05 -4.43 -6.59
N GLU A 42 16.06 -4.89 -7.83
CA GLU A 42 16.85 -4.29 -8.92
C GLU A 42 16.38 -2.87 -9.23
N THR A 43 15.05 -2.64 -9.31
CA THR A 43 14.45 -1.33 -9.61
C THR A 43 14.78 -0.27 -8.57
N LEU A 44 14.78 -0.67 -7.29
CA LEU A 44 15.02 0.24 -6.17
C LEU A 44 16.48 0.30 -5.75
N ASN A 45 17.34 -0.57 -6.32
CA ASN A 45 18.71 -0.80 -5.84
C ASN A 45 18.75 -0.98 -4.31
N PHE A 46 17.79 -1.76 -3.79
CA PHE A 46 17.56 -1.95 -2.37
C PHE A 46 16.93 -3.33 -2.12
N ALA A 47 17.41 -4.08 -1.15
CA ALA A 47 16.93 -5.42 -0.81
C ALA A 47 15.53 -5.36 -0.11
N LEU A 48 14.52 -4.89 -0.84
CA LEU A 48 13.15 -4.79 -0.34
C LEU A 48 12.57 -6.17 -0.06
N SER A 49 12.89 -7.16 -0.89
CA SER A 49 12.46 -8.55 -0.73
C SER A 49 12.89 -9.12 0.62
N LYS A 50 14.17 -8.96 0.96
CA LYS A 50 14.71 -9.40 2.25
C LYS A 50 14.02 -8.68 3.42
N LEU A 51 13.79 -7.39 3.29
CA LEU A 51 13.11 -6.61 4.32
C LEU A 51 11.66 -7.07 4.54
N ILE A 52 10.96 -7.41 3.47
CA ILE A 52 9.59 -7.94 3.55
C ILE A 52 9.57 -9.31 4.23
N LEU A 53 10.45 -10.23 3.81
CA LEU A 53 10.43 -11.62 4.24
C LEU A 53 11.02 -11.82 5.63
N ASP A 54 12.12 -11.14 5.94
CA ASP A 54 12.93 -11.39 7.14
C ASP A 54 12.95 -10.21 8.13
N GLY A 55 12.50 -9.01 7.71
CA GLY A 55 12.50 -7.80 8.53
C GLY A 55 13.85 -7.10 8.60
N PRO A 56 14.14 -6.33 9.65
CA PRO A 56 13.35 -6.18 10.88
C PRO A 56 12.10 -5.25 10.68
N LYS A 57 11.11 -5.45 11.55
CA LYS A 57 9.82 -4.72 11.51
C LYS A 57 10.00 -3.20 11.54
N GLU A 58 10.88 -2.71 12.40
CA GLU A 58 11.12 -1.26 12.57
C GLU A 58 11.62 -0.60 11.28
N LYS A 59 12.36 -1.35 10.44
CA LYS A 59 12.79 -0.87 9.12
C LYS A 59 11.67 -0.99 8.10
N LEU A 60 10.86 -2.05 8.16
CA LEU A 60 9.72 -2.23 7.26
C LEU A 60 8.67 -1.14 7.49
N ASP A 61 8.44 -0.73 8.74
CA ASP A 61 7.46 0.30 9.11
C ASP A 61 7.86 1.73 8.71
N LEU A 62 9.10 1.95 8.29
CA LEU A 62 9.47 3.25 7.71
C LEU A 62 8.65 3.53 6.45
N THR A 63 8.03 4.70 6.39
CA THR A 63 7.11 5.09 5.30
C THR A 63 7.74 4.91 3.91
N ALA A 64 9.03 5.18 3.79
CA ALA A 64 9.80 4.97 2.57
C ALA A 64 9.89 3.49 2.14
N ASN A 65 9.84 2.56 3.08
CA ASN A 65 9.95 1.12 2.81
C ASN A 65 8.58 0.46 2.70
N LEU A 66 7.66 0.81 3.61
CA LEU A 66 6.35 0.14 3.66
C LEU A 66 5.51 0.39 2.41
N GLN A 67 5.58 1.59 1.80
CA GLN A 67 4.76 1.89 0.63
C GLN A 67 5.09 1.00 -0.57
N PRO A 68 6.35 0.91 -1.04
CA PRO A 68 6.71 -0.02 -2.10
C PRO A 68 6.53 -1.50 -1.69
N ALA A 69 6.67 -1.84 -0.40
CA ALA A 69 6.47 -3.21 0.08
C ALA A 69 5.00 -3.66 -0.05
N ILE A 70 4.04 -2.86 0.43
CA ILE A 70 2.60 -3.15 0.29
C ILE A 70 2.21 -3.22 -1.18
N PHE A 71 2.73 -2.31 -2.01
CA PHE A 71 2.49 -2.34 -3.45
C PHE A 71 3.00 -3.64 -4.08
N LEU A 72 4.24 -4.05 -3.79
CA LEU A 72 4.82 -5.28 -4.33
C LEU A 72 3.95 -6.50 -4.01
N ILE A 73 3.48 -6.63 -2.77
CA ILE A 73 2.59 -7.72 -2.37
C ILE A 73 1.26 -7.65 -3.10
N SER A 74 0.63 -6.48 -3.12
CA SER A 74 -0.66 -6.27 -3.78
C SER A 74 -0.60 -6.61 -5.28
N TYR A 75 0.43 -6.13 -5.96
CA TYR A 75 0.66 -6.40 -7.38
C TYR A 75 0.97 -7.88 -7.64
N SER A 76 1.73 -8.52 -6.75
CA SER A 76 2.05 -9.95 -6.84
C SER A 76 0.79 -10.81 -6.71
N ILE A 77 -0.04 -10.56 -5.69
CA ILE A 77 -1.29 -11.30 -5.48
C ILE A 77 -2.24 -11.11 -6.67
N PHE A 78 -2.40 -9.87 -7.15
CA PHE A 78 -3.23 -9.56 -8.32
C PHE A 78 -2.79 -10.37 -9.55
N ASN A 79 -1.49 -10.43 -9.84
CA ASN A 79 -0.96 -11.17 -10.97
C ASN A 79 -1.06 -12.70 -10.81
N VAL A 80 -0.91 -13.21 -9.58
CA VAL A 80 -1.14 -14.63 -9.29
C VAL A 80 -2.60 -15.01 -9.56
N ILE A 81 -3.56 -14.24 -9.05
CA ILE A 81 -4.99 -14.49 -9.29
C ILE A 81 -5.28 -14.52 -10.80
N LYS A 82 -4.72 -13.55 -11.52
CA LYS A 82 -4.95 -13.43 -12.96
C LYS A 82 -4.30 -14.55 -13.78
N LYS A 83 -3.06 -14.92 -13.47
CA LYS A 83 -2.25 -15.83 -14.31
C LYS A 83 -2.37 -17.29 -13.89
N GLU A 84 -2.36 -17.55 -12.59
CA GLU A 84 -2.33 -18.92 -12.06
C GLU A 84 -3.74 -19.49 -11.82
N PHE A 85 -4.71 -18.61 -11.51
CA PHE A 85 -6.10 -19.04 -11.30
C PHE A 85 -7.01 -18.71 -12.49
N ASN A 86 -6.47 -18.07 -13.54
CA ASN A 86 -7.19 -17.69 -14.76
C ASN A 86 -8.47 -16.87 -14.48
N ILE A 87 -8.42 -16.02 -13.44
CA ILE A 87 -9.50 -15.10 -13.10
C ILE A 87 -9.21 -13.74 -13.75
N ASP A 88 -10.06 -13.34 -14.68
CA ASP A 88 -9.89 -12.05 -15.37
C ASP A 88 -10.33 -10.88 -14.49
N LEU A 89 -9.40 -10.41 -13.65
CA LEU A 89 -9.62 -9.25 -12.77
C LEU A 89 -9.80 -7.94 -13.54
N ASN A 90 -9.46 -7.89 -14.84
CA ASN A 90 -9.71 -6.69 -15.66
C ASN A 90 -11.21 -6.46 -15.94
N LYS A 91 -12.05 -7.46 -15.65
CA LYS A 91 -13.52 -7.32 -15.70
C LYS A 91 -14.10 -6.62 -14.47
N ALA A 92 -13.28 -6.25 -13.49
CA ALA A 92 -13.72 -5.44 -12.38
C ALA A 92 -14.28 -4.11 -12.88
N GLU A 93 -15.41 -3.69 -12.33
CA GLU A 93 -16.04 -2.42 -12.66
C GLU A 93 -15.23 -1.24 -12.12
N TYR A 94 -14.63 -1.43 -10.95
CA TYR A 94 -13.79 -0.43 -10.30
C TYR A 94 -12.52 -1.03 -9.74
N PHE A 95 -11.45 -0.22 -9.82
CA PHE A 95 -10.21 -0.41 -9.09
C PHE A 95 -10.09 0.76 -8.11
N ALA A 96 -9.98 0.47 -6.82
CA ALA A 96 -9.87 1.49 -5.78
C ALA A 96 -8.78 1.14 -4.78
N GLY A 97 -8.25 2.15 -4.11
CA GLY A 97 -7.23 1.95 -3.09
C GLY A 97 -7.13 3.13 -2.15
N HIS A 98 -6.77 2.86 -0.89
CA HIS A 98 -6.57 3.89 0.11
C HIS A 98 -5.11 4.36 0.11
N SER A 99 -4.89 5.69 -0.07
CA SER A 99 -3.56 6.31 -0.02
C SER A 99 -2.59 5.67 -1.03
N LEU A 100 -1.55 4.94 -0.58
CA LEU A 100 -0.65 4.20 -1.47
C LEU A 100 -1.36 3.14 -2.31
N GLY A 101 -2.49 2.62 -1.83
CA GLY A 101 -3.32 1.65 -2.54
C GLY A 101 -3.91 2.20 -3.85
N GLU A 102 -4.07 3.51 -3.99
CA GLU A 102 -4.46 4.16 -5.24
C GLU A 102 -3.43 3.90 -6.35
N TYR A 103 -2.14 3.95 -6.03
CA TYR A 103 -1.07 3.60 -6.97
C TYR A 103 -1.09 2.12 -7.34
N SER A 104 -1.43 1.25 -6.37
CA SER A 104 -1.63 -0.17 -6.64
C SER A 104 -2.80 -0.39 -7.60
N ALA A 105 -3.92 0.31 -7.38
CA ALA A 105 -5.08 0.28 -8.26
C ALA A 105 -4.74 0.72 -9.68
N LEU A 106 -4.07 1.88 -9.84
CA LEU A 106 -3.64 2.40 -11.13
C LEU A 106 -2.68 1.44 -11.86
N SER A 107 -1.74 0.83 -11.13
CA SER A 107 -0.78 -0.10 -11.71
C SER A 107 -1.44 -1.42 -12.15
N CYS A 108 -2.33 -1.98 -11.31
CA CYS A 108 -3.06 -3.20 -11.64
C CYS A 108 -4.09 -2.99 -12.77
N ALA A 109 -4.66 -1.78 -12.87
CA ALA A 109 -5.53 -1.39 -13.99
C ALA A 109 -4.75 -1.06 -15.29
N GLY A 110 -3.40 -1.08 -15.27
CA GLY A 110 -2.57 -0.88 -16.46
C GLY A 110 -2.20 0.57 -16.79
N TYR A 111 -2.54 1.54 -15.93
CA TYR A 111 -2.21 2.96 -16.14
C TYR A 111 -0.77 3.32 -15.73
N LEU A 112 -0.19 2.57 -14.80
CA LEU A 112 1.19 2.73 -14.36
C LEU A 112 1.94 1.40 -14.50
N ASN A 113 3.19 1.44 -14.96
CA ASN A 113 4.01 0.24 -14.97
C ASN A 113 4.60 -0.06 -13.58
N PHE A 114 4.92 -1.32 -13.35
CA PHE A 114 5.40 -1.84 -12.08
C PHE A 114 6.63 -1.09 -11.53
N SER A 115 7.69 -1.00 -12.34
CA SER A 115 8.97 -0.40 -11.92
C SER A 115 8.83 1.10 -11.62
N ASN A 116 8.04 1.84 -12.42
CA ASN A 116 7.78 3.26 -12.15
C ASN A 116 6.96 3.45 -10.87
N THR A 117 5.96 2.59 -10.64
CA THR A 117 5.14 2.65 -9.43
C THR A 117 5.98 2.42 -8.17
N LEU A 118 6.91 1.45 -8.20
CA LEU A 118 7.86 1.24 -7.11
C LEU A 118 8.69 2.50 -6.81
N LYS A 119 9.25 3.14 -7.84
CA LYS A 119 10.05 4.36 -7.69
C LYS A 119 9.22 5.53 -7.14
N ILE A 120 8.00 5.72 -7.67
CA ILE A 120 7.08 6.77 -7.20
C ILE A 120 6.74 6.55 -5.72
N LEU A 121 6.40 5.34 -5.33
CA LEU A 121 6.03 5.02 -3.94
C LEU A 121 7.24 5.13 -3.00
N ARG A 122 8.44 4.80 -3.44
CA ARG A 122 9.67 5.02 -2.70
C ARG A 122 9.89 6.51 -2.44
N THR A 123 9.87 7.33 -3.50
CA THR A 123 10.04 8.78 -3.42
C THR A 123 8.95 9.44 -2.57
N ARG A 124 7.68 9.01 -2.76
CA ARG A 124 6.56 9.48 -1.95
C ARG A 124 6.76 9.18 -0.48
N GLY A 125 7.16 7.95 -0.17
CA GLY A 125 7.44 7.54 1.21
C GLY A 125 8.58 8.33 1.86
N GLU A 126 9.65 8.60 1.11
CA GLU A 126 10.78 9.43 1.56
C GLU A 126 10.33 10.88 1.79
N ALA A 127 9.56 11.47 0.88
CA ALA A 127 9.03 12.83 1.03
C ALA A 127 8.13 12.96 2.26
N MET A 128 7.23 11.98 2.47
CA MET A 128 6.35 11.95 3.65
C MET A 128 7.16 11.78 4.96
N GLN A 129 8.16 10.91 4.96
CA GLN A 129 9.00 10.64 6.14
C GLN A 129 9.84 11.86 6.52
N ASN A 130 10.28 12.64 5.52
CA ASN A 130 11.12 13.82 5.70
C ASN A 130 10.32 15.12 5.90
N SER A 131 8.98 15.07 5.73
CA SER A 131 8.13 16.27 5.89
C SER A 131 8.10 16.82 7.32
N VAL A 132 8.30 15.95 8.30
CA VAL A 132 8.36 16.30 9.72
C VAL A 132 9.54 15.60 10.38
N PRO A 133 10.38 16.30 11.17
CA PRO A 133 11.47 15.67 11.90
C PRO A 133 10.99 14.52 12.79
N LYS A 134 11.77 13.46 12.88
CA LYS A 134 11.44 12.27 13.68
C LYS A 134 11.11 12.66 15.13
N GLY A 135 9.94 12.25 15.59
CA GLY A 135 9.45 12.52 16.95
C GLY A 135 8.76 13.88 17.14
N GLN A 136 8.67 14.72 16.10
CA GLN A 136 8.00 16.01 16.18
C GLN A 136 6.60 16.04 15.56
N GLY A 137 6.17 14.94 14.95
CA GLY A 137 4.84 14.80 14.40
C GLY A 137 4.39 13.37 14.37
N GLY A 138 3.10 13.17 14.13
CA GLY A 138 2.48 11.87 14.01
C GLY A 138 1.13 11.95 13.33
N MET A 139 0.56 10.80 13.05
CA MET A 139 -0.78 10.64 12.53
C MET A 139 -1.53 9.66 13.40
N VAL A 140 -2.75 10.00 13.75
CA VAL A 140 -3.62 9.19 14.62
C VAL A 140 -4.91 8.87 13.87
N ALA A 141 -5.29 7.60 13.85
CA ALA A 141 -6.61 7.20 13.41
C ALA A 141 -7.56 7.21 14.62
N VAL A 142 -8.63 7.99 14.54
CA VAL A 142 -9.67 8.05 15.57
C VAL A 142 -10.81 7.15 15.15
N LEU A 143 -11.18 6.19 15.98
CA LEU A 143 -12.26 5.24 15.72
C LEU A 143 -13.41 5.47 16.71
N GLY A 144 -14.65 5.34 16.22
CA GLY A 144 -15.84 5.39 17.07
C GLY A 144 -16.23 6.79 17.52
N SER A 145 -15.73 7.84 16.86
CA SER A 145 -16.14 9.23 17.12
C SER A 145 -16.69 9.87 15.84
N THR A 146 -17.51 10.91 16.00
CA THR A 146 -18.01 11.68 14.87
C THR A 146 -17.03 12.79 14.49
N ILE A 147 -17.01 13.18 13.21
CA ILE A 147 -16.15 14.27 12.72
C ILE A 147 -16.41 15.57 13.47
N GLN A 148 -17.68 15.90 13.79
CA GLN A 148 -18.07 17.10 14.53
C GLN A 148 -17.46 17.12 15.95
N THR A 149 -17.36 15.96 16.60
CA THR A 149 -16.72 15.83 17.90
C THR A 149 -15.23 16.13 17.81
N ILE A 150 -14.56 15.62 16.77
CA ILE A 150 -13.13 15.84 16.54
C ILE A 150 -12.88 17.32 16.22
N GLU A 151 -13.64 17.93 15.33
CA GLU A 151 -13.54 19.35 14.99
C GLU A 151 -13.68 20.26 16.21
N LYS A 152 -14.64 19.94 17.08
CA LYS A 152 -14.82 20.68 18.35
C LYS A 152 -13.59 20.57 19.24
N ILE A 153 -13.06 19.35 19.44
CA ILE A 153 -11.87 19.13 20.26
C ILE A 153 -10.67 19.89 19.69
N LEU A 154 -10.47 19.88 18.36
CA LEU A 154 -9.38 20.59 17.72
C LEU A 154 -9.52 22.10 17.90
N LYS A 155 -10.74 22.64 17.70
CA LYS A 155 -11.03 24.06 17.92
C LYS A 155 -10.78 24.50 19.35
N ASP A 156 -11.26 23.72 20.32
CA ASP A 156 -11.09 24.02 21.75
C ASP A 156 -9.62 23.98 22.22
N ASN A 157 -8.73 23.38 21.41
CA ASN A 157 -7.30 23.20 21.72
C ASN A 157 -6.35 23.81 20.69
N GLU A 158 -6.84 24.63 19.75
CA GLU A 158 -6.03 25.21 18.64
C GLU A 158 -4.81 26.02 19.12
N GLN A 159 -4.91 26.61 20.33
CA GLN A 159 -3.82 27.36 20.96
C GLN A 159 -2.70 26.46 21.52
N LYS A 160 -2.99 25.17 21.76
CA LYS A 160 -2.07 24.22 22.39
C LYS A 160 -1.38 23.31 21.40
N PHE A 161 -2.06 22.96 20.32
CA PHE A 161 -1.62 21.93 19.37
C PHE A 161 -1.83 22.38 17.93
N LYS A 162 -0.82 22.08 17.09
CA LYS A 162 -0.94 22.22 15.63
C LYS A 162 -1.38 20.87 15.04
N VAL A 163 -2.66 20.63 15.02
CA VAL A 163 -3.25 19.39 14.50
C VAL A 163 -4.30 19.73 13.46
N GLN A 164 -4.37 18.93 12.40
CA GLN A 164 -5.35 19.08 11.33
C GLN A 164 -5.94 17.71 10.99
N ILE A 165 -7.20 17.71 10.55
CA ILE A 165 -7.83 16.54 9.97
C ILE A 165 -7.20 16.32 8.60
N ALA A 166 -6.60 15.15 8.40
CA ALA A 166 -5.96 14.78 7.14
C ALA A 166 -6.94 14.04 6.22
N ASN A 167 -7.88 13.31 6.80
CA ASN A 167 -8.86 12.52 6.08
C ASN A 167 -10.06 12.21 6.98
N ASP A 168 -11.26 12.17 6.40
CA ASP A 168 -12.52 11.76 7.05
C ASP A 168 -13.14 10.58 6.30
#